data_e47211c37e3ff88f4301218dbc47821f
#
_entry.id   e47211c37e3ff88f4301218dbc47821f
#
_cell.length_a   1.000
_cell.length_b   1.000
_cell.length_c   1.000
_cell.angle_alpha   90.00
_cell.angle_beta   90.00
_cell.angle_gamma   90.00
#
_symmetry.space_group_name_H-M   'P 1'
#
loop_
_entity.id
_entity.type
_entity.pdbx_description
1 polymer ?
#
loop_
_entity_poly.entity_id
_entity_poly.type
_entity_poly.pdbx_seq_one_letter_code
_entity_poly.pdbx_strand_id
1 'polypeptide(L)'
;MSVNTTTPVNLLVALNSEARPLIERFGMKPDPLLSRLRVFTADNMRLVISGIGQAAAATAVGYLSASDSVQNPVWVNIGVAGHPDAAIGVCFLVDKLIEETTQRTHYPSVSFRSALPSATLRTVVTPQTDYRHDALYDMEGSSFFEAATKFTSIELVSLVKLVSDNRDH
;
A
#
# COMPACT_ATOMS: atom_id res chain seq x y z
N MET A 1 -5.76 -22.82 -26.96
CA MET A 1 -5.38 -22.75 -25.54
C MET A 1 -5.64 -21.33 -25.09
N SER A 2 -6.75 -21.07 -24.37
CA SER A 2 -7.00 -19.77 -23.78
C SER A 2 -6.06 -19.62 -22.58
N VAL A 3 -5.05 -18.78 -22.74
CA VAL A 3 -4.22 -18.34 -21.62
C VAL A 3 -5.14 -17.49 -20.75
N ASN A 4 -5.56 -18.03 -19.62
CA ASN A 4 -6.32 -17.29 -18.61
C ASN A 4 -5.34 -16.33 -17.93
N THR A 5 -5.07 -15.19 -18.58
CA THR A 5 -4.17 -14.16 -18.07
C THR A 5 -4.89 -13.39 -16.97
N THR A 6 -4.88 -13.92 -15.76
CA THR A 6 -5.27 -13.15 -14.59
C THR A 6 -4.27 -12.01 -14.40
N THR A 7 -4.76 -10.78 -14.30
CA THR A 7 -3.91 -9.59 -14.06
C THR A 7 -3.10 -9.79 -12.77
N PRO A 8 -1.77 -9.63 -12.81
CA PRO A 8 -0.94 -9.74 -11.61
C PRO A 8 -1.29 -8.67 -10.59
N VAL A 9 -1.24 -9.05 -9.31
CA VAL A 9 -1.51 -8.17 -8.18
C VAL A 9 -0.27 -8.10 -7.29
N ASN A 10 0.25 -6.89 -7.12
CA ASN A 10 1.37 -6.60 -6.23
C ASN A 10 0.84 -5.92 -4.96
N LEU A 11 1.08 -6.55 -3.82
CA LEU A 11 0.79 -6.00 -2.50
C LEU A 11 2.06 -5.43 -1.90
N LEU A 12 2.02 -4.21 -1.41
CA LEU A 12 3.10 -3.60 -0.63
C LEU A 12 2.64 -3.38 0.80
N VAL A 13 3.43 -3.86 1.73
CA VAL A 13 3.28 -3.62 3.17
C VAL A 13 4.61 -3.14 3.75
N ALA A 14 4.58 -2.35 4.81
CA ALA A 14 5.81 -1.86 5.45
C ALA A 14 6.38 -2.86 6.45
N LEU A 15 5.53 -3.53 7.21
CA LEU A 15 5.91 -4.31 8.38
C LEU A 15 5.60 -5.81 8.24
N ASN A 16 6.37 -6.63 8.97
CA ASN A 16 6.09 -8.07 9.08
C ASN A 16 4.72 -8.37 9.73
N SER A 17 4.30 -7.54 10.68
CA SER A 17 3.01 -7.66 11.34
C SER A 17 1.83 -7.44 10.38
N GLU A 18 2.00 -6.56 9.40
CA GLU A 18 1.02 -6.32 8.33
C GLU A 18 1.02 -7.46 7.30
N ALA A 19 2.20 -7.99 6.98
CA ALA A 19 2.36 -9.06 6.00
C ALA A 19 1.78 -10.40 6.47
N ARG A 20 1.98 -10.74 7.74
CA ARG A 20 1.67 -12.07 8.29
C ARG A 20 0.22 -12.51 8.05
N PRO A 21 -0.81 -11.73 8.37
CA PRO A 21 -2.19 -12.16 8.13
C PRO A 21 -2.50 -12.35 6.64
N LEU A 22 -1.88 -11.57 5.75
CA LEU A 22 -2.04 -11.72 4.30
C LEU A 22 -1.35 -12.98 3.80
N ILE A 23 -0.11 -13.23 4.24
CA ILE A 23 0.65 -14.45 3.90
C ILE A 23 -0.14 -15.70 4.32
N GLU A 24 -0.64 -15.72 5.56
CA GLU A 24 -1.43 -16.84 6.09
C GLU A 24 -2.76 -17.01 5.31
N ARG A 25 -3.47 -15.91 5.05
CA ARG A 25 -4.79 -15.93 4.37
C ARG A 25 -4.72 -16.44 2.95
N PHE A 26 -3.67 -16.05 2.22
CA PHE A 26 -3.48 -16.41 0.81
C PHE A 26 -2.52 -17.58 0.59
N GLY A 27 -1.98 -18.18 1.65
CA GLY A 27 -1.04 -19.31 1.54
C GLY A 27 0.25 -18.96 0.81
N MET A 28 0.71 -17.70 0.94
CA MET A 28 1.87 -17.21 0.18
C MET A 28 3.17 -17.86 0.67
N LYS A 29 4.10 -18.06 -0.25
CA LYS A 29 5.43 -18.64 0.03
C LYS A 29 6.51 -17.64 -0.35
N PRO A 30 7.68 -17.68 0.34
CA PRO A 30 8.81 -16.85 -0.04
C PRO A 30 9.22 -17.10 -1.50
N ASP A 31 9.49 -16.01 -2.22
CA ASP A 31 10.00 -16.08 -3.60
C ASP A 31 11.54 -16.27 -3.56
N PRO A 32 12.06 -17.41 -4.03
CA PRO A 32 13.50 -17.66 -4.00
C PRO A 32 14.31 -16.83 -5.00
N LEU A 33 13.66 -16.29 -6.03
CA LEU A 33 14.30 -15.49 -7.07
C LEU A 33 14.43 -14.02 -6.68
N LEU A 34 13.53 -13.53 -5.82
CA LEU A 34 13.48 -12.14 -5.38
C LEU A 34 14.02 -11.99 -3.94
N SER A 35 15.31 -12.35 -3.76
CA SER A 35 15.92 -12.47 -2.42
C SER A 35 16.48 -11.17 -1.83
N ARG A 36 16.53 -10.06 -2.58
CA ARG A 36 17.05 -8.77 -2.09
C ARG A 36 16.09 -8.06 -1.15
N LEU A 37 14.78 -8.26 -1.36
CA LEU A 37 13.72 -7.89 -0.45
C LEU A 37 12.93 -9.13 -0.03
N ARG A 38 12.13 -9.00 1.01
CA ARG A 38 11.25 -10.09 1.45
C ARG A 38 10.01 -10.10 0.58
N VAL A 39 10.01 -10.97 -0.42
CA VAL A 39 8.90 -11.16 -1.35
C VAL A 39 8.25 -12.52 -1.11
N PHE A 40 6.92 -12.54 -1.16
CA PHE A 40 6.09 -13.75 -1.05
C PHE A 40 5.15 -13.82 -2.24
N THR A 41 4.86 -15.03 -2.71
CA THR A 41 4.05 -15.26 -3.90
C THR A 41 2.98 -16.32 -3.66
N ALA A 42 1.81 -16.12 -4.27
CA ALA A 42 0.75 -17.11 -4.40
C ALA A 42 -0.07 -16.81 -5.67
N ASP A 43 -0.24 -17.80 -6.54
CA ASP A 43 -0.95 -17.67 -7.83
C ASP A 43 -0.46 -16.46 -8.64
N ASN A 44 -1.34 -15.49 -8.88
CA ASN A 44 -1.02 -14.24 -9.58
C ASN A 44 -0.70 -13.06 -8.63
N MET A 45 -0.53 -13.34 -7.34
CA MET A 45 -0.23 -12.31 -6.34
C MET A 45 1.22 -12.36 -5.87
N ARG A 46 1.78 -11.19 -5.62
CA ARG A 46 3.05 -11.00 -4.91
C ARG A 46 2.86 -10.00 -3.79
N LEU A 47 3.50 -10.25 -2.68
CA LEU A 47 3.56 -9.35 -1.54
C LEU A 47 5.02 -9.03 -1.26
N VAL A 48 5.34 -7.74 -1.17
CA VAL A 48 6.66 -7.26 -0.77
C VAL A 48 6.58 -6.52 0.56
N ILE A 49 7.51 -6.83 1.47
CA ILE A 49 7.71 -6.08 2.70
C ILE A 49 8.79 -5.04 2.43
N SER A 50 8.38 -3.77 2.33
CA SER A 50 9.27 -2.68 1.96
C SER A 50 10.20 -2.24 3.09
N GLY A 51 9.76 -2.33 4.34
CA GLY A 51 10.26 -1.54 5.45
C GLY A 51 9.54 -0.19 5.53
N ILE A 52 9.82 0.55 6.62
CA ILE A 52 9.16 1.82 6.94
C ILE A 52 9.76 2.96 6.10
N GLY A 53 8.89 3.86 5.65
CA GLY A 53 9.23 5.15 5.08
C GLY A 53 9.22 5.21 3.56
N GLN A 54 9.20 6.43 3.07
CA GLN A 54 8.96 6.77 1.66
C GLN A 54 10.00 6.14 0.71
N ALA A 55 11.28 6.23 1.05
CA ALA A 55 12.35 5.66 0.23
C ALA A 55 12.26 4.13 0.12
N ALA A 56 11.91 3.46 1.23
CA ALA A 56 11.74 2.01 1.27
C ALA A 56 10.56 1.58 0.37
N ALA A 57 9.42 2.26 0.48
CA ALA A 57 8.25 1.99 -0.35
C ALA A 57 8.54 2.15 -1.85
N ALA A 58 9.13 3.28 -2.26
CA ALA A 58 9.49 3.52 -3.65
C ALA A 58 10.50 2.49 -4.19
N THR A 59 11.50 2.12 -3.37
CA THR A 59 12.49 1.09 -3.73
C THR A 59 11.84 -0.27 -3.95
N ALA A 60 10.89 -0.66 -3.09
CA ALA A 60 10.19 -1.93 -3.21
C ALA A 60 9.33 -2.01 -4.47
N VAL A 61 8.63 -0.91 -4.81
CA VAL A 61 7.88 -0.81 -6.07
C VAL A 61 8.83 -0.97 -7.27
N GLY A 62 9.93 -0.21 -7.30
CA GLY A 62 10.92 -0.29 -8.38
C GLY A 62 11.52 -1.68 -8.52
N TYR A 63 11.85 -2.32 -7.40
CA TYR A 63 12.41 -3.68 -7.37
C TYR A 63 11.47 -4.73 -7.98
N LEU A 64 10.20 -4.75 -7.57
CA LEU A 64 9.22 -5.67 -8.16
C LEU A 64 8.94 -5.35 -9.62
N SER A 65 8.80 -4.07 -9.97
CA SER A 65 8.53 -3.68 -11.35
C SER A 65 9.67 -4.02 -12.32
N ALA A 66 10.93 -3.93 -11.86
CA ALA A 66 12.09 -4.31 -12.67
C ALA A 66 12.18 -5.84 -12.91
N SER A 67 11.57 -6.64 -12.05
CA SER A 67 11.53 -8.11 -12.19
C SER A 67 10.31 -8.60 -12.97
N ASP A 68 9.40 -7.70 -13.36
CA ASP A 68 8.19 -8.02 -14.10
C ASP A 68 8.42 -8.05 -15.62
N SER A 69 7.98 -9.14 -16.23
CA SER A 69 7.75 -9.21 -17.69
C SER A 69 6.32 -8.80 -18.07
N VAL A 70 5.45 -8.54 -17.08
CA VAL A 70 4.02 -8.27 -17.28
C VAL A 70 3.77 -6.77 -17.18
N GLN A 71 3.09 -6.23 -18.18
CA GLN A 71 2.66 -4.82 -18.18
C GLN A 71 1.37 -4.63 -17.39
N ASN A 72 1.24 -3.46 -16.75
CA ASN A 72 0.05 -3.02 -16.03
C ASN A 72 -0.42 -3.96 -14.89
N PRO A 73 0.44 -4.31 -13.91
CA PRO A 73 -0.02 -5.01 -12.71
C PRO A 73 -0.91 -4.10 -11.85
N VAL A 74 -1.83 -4.71 -11.10
CA VAL A 74 -2.53 -4.02 -10.01
C VAL A 74 -1.57 -3.82 -8.86
N TRP A 75 -1.55 -2.63 -8.27
CA TRP A 75 -0.78 -2.31 -7.07
C TRP A 75 -1.70 -1.94 -5.91
N VAL A 76 -1.49 -2.56 -4.76
CA VAL A 76 -2.22 -2.23 -3.54
C VAL A 76 -1.23 -2.05 -2.39
N ASN A 77 -1.22 -0.86 -1.80
CA ASN A 77 -0.56 -0.65 -0.51
C ASN A 77 -1.56 -0.97 0.60
N ILE A 78 -1.21 -1.92 1.45
CA ILE A 78 -1.98 -2.30 2.63
C ILE A 78 -1.10 -2.04 3.85
N GLY A 79 -1.61 -1.29 4.82
CA GLY A 79 -0.83 -0.96 6.00
C GLY A 79 -1.66 -0.34 7.10
N VAL A 80 -1.01 -0.10 8.22
CA VAL A 80 -1.61 0.63 9.33
C VAL A 80 -1.44 2.14 9.18
N ALA A 81 -2.30 2.90 9.83
CA ALA A 81 -2.25 4.35 9.87
C ALA A 81 -2.84 4.86 11.19
N GLY A 82 -2.29 5.96 11.70
CA GLY A 82 -2.92 6.71 12.78
C GLY A 82 -4.13 7.52 12.29
N HIS A 83 -5.08 7.82 13.16
CA HIS A 83 -6.22 8.69 12.87
C HIS A 83 -6.67 9.42 14.14
N PRO A 84 -7.07 10.70 14.09
CA PRO A 84 -7.45 11.43 15.31
C PRO A 84 -8.56 10.75 16.12
N ASP A 85 -9.64 10.31 15.46
CA ASP A 85 -10.89 9.98 16.14
C ASP A 85 -11.50 8.64 15.69
N ALA A 86 -11.01 8.02 14.61
CA ALA A 86 -11.54 6.74 14.14
C ALA A 86 -11.18 5.61 15.11
N ALA A 87 -12.09 4.66 15.27
CA ALA A 87 -11.84 3.51 16.13
C ALA A 87 -10.74 2.61 15.56
N ILE A 88 -9.90 2.07 16.44
CA ILE A 88 -8.87 1.08 16.07
C ILE A 88 -9.53 -0.11 15.39
N GLY A 89 -8.92 -0.58 14.31
CA GLY A 89 -9.41 -1.70 13.50
C GLY A 89 -10.36 -1.30 12.38
N VAL A 90 -10.74 -0.03 12.26
CA VAL A 90 -11.51 0.43 11.09
C VAL A 90 -10.60 0.52 9.87
N CYS A 91 -11.07 -0.03 8.74
CA CYS A 91 -10.38 0.04 7.46
C CYS A 91 -10.96 1.16 6.58
N PHE A 92 -10.07 1.87 5.90
CA PHE A 92 -10.42 2.91 4.93
C PHE A 92 -9.78 2.65 3.57
N LEU A 93 -10.50 3.01 2.51
CA LEU A 93 -9.95 3.16 1.18
C LEU A 93 -9.50 4.62 1.02
N VAL A 94 -8.27 4.83 0.54
CA VAL A 94 -7.74 6.18 0.36
C VAL A 94 -8.25 6.77 -0.96
N ASP A 95 -8.95 7.90 -0.89
CA ASP A 95 -9.45 8.64 -2.07
C ASP A 95 -8.70 9.95 -2.32
N LYS A 96 -7.96 10.43 -1.32
CA LYS A 96 -7.09 11.60 -1.41
C LYS A 96 -5.80 11.35 -0.64
N LEU A 97 -4.69 11.71 -1.23
CA LEU A 97 -3.35 11.49 -0.67
C LEU A 97 -2.59 12.80 -0.66
N ILE A 98 -2.04 13.18 0.49
CA ILE A 98 -1.25 14.41 0.66
C ILE A 98 0.13 14.03 1.20
N GLU A 99 1.18 14.40 0.49
CA GLU A 99 2.52 14.34 1.02
C GLU A 99 2.77 15.58 1.89
N GLU A 100 3.01 15.37 3.18
CA GLU A 100 2.96 16.45 4.18
C GLU A 100 4.08 17.48 4.01
N THR A 101 5.27 17.06 3.56
CA THR A 101 6.42 17.96 3.42
C THR A 101 6.29 18.89 2.22
N THR A 102 5.84 18.36 1.08
CA THR A 102 5.75 19.11 -0.19
C THR A 102 4.36 19.66 -0.47
N GLN A 103 3.35 19.23 0.29
CA GLN A 103 1.94 19.51 0.08
C GLN A 103 1.40 19.04 -1.29
N ARG A 104 2.12 18.12 -1.94
CA ARG A 104 1.62 17.48 -3.16
C ARG A 104 0.38 16.66 -2.85
N THR A 105 -0.62 16.79 -3.69
CA THR A 105 -1.88 16.08 -3.55
C THR A 105 -2.10 15.18 -4.75
N HIS A 106 -2.53 13.94 -4.46
CA HIS A 106 -2.92 12.95 -5.47
C HIS A 106 -4.33 12.44 -5.15
N TYR A 107 -5.01 11.96 -6.17
CA TYR A 107 -6.34 11.38 -6.06
C TYR A 107 -6.30 9.96 -6.63
N PRO A 108 -6.06 8.93 -5.79
CA PRO A 108 -6.16 7.55 -6.21
C PRO A 108 -7.54 7.27 -6.80
N SER A 109 -7.57 6.56 -7.93
CA SER A 109 -8.83 6.23 -8.57
C SER A 109 -9.58 5.16 -7.77
N VAL A 110 -10.84 5.45 -7.42
CA VAL A 110 -11.75 4.46 -6.84
C VAL A 110 -12.68 3.98 -7.94
N SER A 111 -12.14 3.19 -8.87
CA SER A 111 -12.87 2.70 -10.05
C SER A 111 -13.75 1.47 -9.77
N PHE A 112 -13.71 0.92 -8.57
CA PHE A 112 -14.49 -0.24 -8.14
C PHE A 112 -15.42 0.10 -6.98
N ARG A 113 -16.51 -0.67 -6.85
CA ARG A 113 -17.40 -0.53 -5.69
C ARG A 113 -16.72 -1.13 -4.46
N SER A 114 -16.51 -0.32 -3.45
CA SER A 114 -16.00 -0.74 -2.15
C SER A 114 -17.05 -0.56 -1.06
N ALA A 115 -17.11 -1.48 -0.11
CA ALA A 115 -17.88 -1.32 1.11
C ALA A 115 -17.10 -0.54 2.20
N LEU A 116 -15.79 -0.30 1.97
CA LEU A 116 -14.97 0.47 2.89
C LEU A 116 -15.31 1.95 2.77
N PRO A 117 -15.38 2.68 3.89
CA PRO A 117 -15.42 4.14 3.87
C PRO A 117 -14.14 4.68 3.22
N SER A 118 -14.22 5.86 2.62
CA SER A 118 -13.04 6.53 2.09
C SER A 118 -12.51 7.59 3.07
N ALA A 119 -11.21 7.86 2.99
CA ALA A 119 -10.56 8.89 3.79
C ALA A 119 -9.36 9.50 3.06
N THR A 120 -9.04 10.73 3.46
CA THR A 120 -7.77 11.37 3.10
C THR A 120 -6.61 10.70 3.87
N LEU A 121 -5.52 10.42 3.19
CA LEU A 121 -4.25 9.96 3.80
C LEU A 121 -3.20 11.08 3.72
N ARG A 122 -2.53 11.34 4.84
CA ARG A 122 -1.36 12.22 4.91
C ARG A 122 -0.11 11.38 5.15
N THR A 123 0.82 11.41 4.21
CA THR A 123 2.10 10.72 4.36
C THR A 123 3.11 11.66 5.00
N VAL A 124 3.66 11.24 6.13
CA VAL A 124 4.58 12.01 6.98
C VAL A 124 5.97 11.37 7.00
N VAL A 125 7.00 12.14 7.36
CA VAL A 125 8.38 11.64 7.47
C VAL A 125 8.63 10.93 8.80
N THR A 126 7.97 11.40 9.87
CA THR A 126 8.06 10.84 11.22
C THR A 126 6.68 10.53 11.75
N PRO A 127 6.54 9.50 12.60
CA PRO A 127 5.25 9.18 13.22
C PRO A 127 4.62 10.40 13.88
N GLN A 128 3.34 10.60 13.67
CA GLN A 128 2.57 11.71 14.26
C GLN A 128 1.77 11.20 15.45
N THR A 129 1.79 11.97 16.52
CA THR A 129 0.93 11.80 17.69
C THR A 129 -0.01 13.01 17.87
N ASP A 130 0.30 14.12 17.21
CA ASP A 130 -0.51 15.34 17.16
C ASP A 130 -1.28 15.38 15.83
N TYR A 131 -2.46 14.77 15.81
CA TYR A 131 -3.33 14.69 14.64
C TYR A 131 -4.07 16.01 14.43
N ARG A 132 -3.58 16.86 13.52
CA ARG A 132 -4.11 18.20 13.26
C ARG A 132 -5.29 18.22 12.29
N HIS A 133 -5.46 17.15 11.51
CA HIS A 133 -6.50 17.05 10.50
C HIS A 133 -7.28 15.77 10.71
N ASP A 134 -8.54 15.79 10.32
CA ASP A 134 -9.40 14.60 10.21
C ASP A 134 -8.94 13.80 8.97
N ALA A 135 -7.92 12.98 9.17
CA ALA A 135 -7.26 12.21 8.13
C ALA A 135 -6.47 11.04 8.71
N LEU A 136 -6.18 10.06 7.88
CA LEU A 136 -5.22 9.00 8.17
C LEU A 136 -3.79 9.54 8.07
N TYR A 137 -2.86 8.96 8.84
CA TYR A 137 -1.43 9.29 8.81
C TYR A 137 -0.58 8.04 8.67
N ASP A 138 0.28 8.03 7.65
CA ASP A 138 1.25 6.96 7.39
C ASP A 138 2.63 7.52 6.99
N MET A 139 3.57 6.64 6.66
CA MET A 139 4.91 7.03 6.26
C MET A 139 5.31 6.56 4.85
N GLU A 140 4.44 5.90 4.10
CA GLU A 140 4.75 5.23 2.83
C GLU A 140 3.87 5.65 1.65
N GLY A 141 2.61 6.00 1.90
CA GLY A 141 1.55 6.06 0.89
C GLY A 141 1.85 6.94 -0.31
N SER A 142 2.39 8.15 -0.11
CA SER A 142 2.67 9.07 -1.22
C SER A 142 3.75 8.54 -2.15
N SER A 143 4.86 8.04 -1.60
CA SER A 143 5.96 7.50 -2.41
C SER A 143 5.62 6.16 -3.05
N PHE A 144 4.81 5.33 -2.38
CA PHE A 144 4.23 4.15 -3.01
C PHE A 144 3.42 4.55 -4.25
N PHE A 145 2.47 5.49 -4.10
CA PHE A 145 1.58 5.90 -5.18
C PHE A 145 2.34 6.51 -6.35
N GLU A 146 3.26 7.45 -6.06
CA GLU A 146 4.10 8.09 -7.08
C GLU A 146 4.97 7.07 -7.82
N ALA A 147 5.54 6.09 -7.14
CA ALA A 147 6.35 5.05 -7.76
C ALA A 147 5.49 4.08 -8.59
N ALA A 148 4.38 3.57 -8.04
CA ALA A 148 3.53 2.59 -8.70
C ALA A 148 2.93 3.14 -10.00
N THR A 149 2.49 4.40 -10.01
CA THR A 149 1.94 5.07 -11.21
C THR A 149 2.96 5.30 -12.34
N LYS A 150 4.27 5.03 -12.11
CA LYS A 150 5.26 5.00 -13.20
C LYS A 150 5.24 3.68 -13.99
N PHE A 151 4.69 2.62 -13.40
CA PHE A 151 4.74 1.27 -13.96
C PHE A 151 3.36 0.70 -14.32
N THR A 152 2.28 1.37 -13.92
CA THR A 152 0.91 0.97 -14.24
C THR A 152 -0.01 2.17 -14.34
N SER A 153 -1.24 1.97 -14.85
CA SER A 153 -2.24 3.04 -14.91
C SER A 153 -2.74 3.39 -13.51
N ILE A 154 -3.10 4.63 -13.29
CA ILE A 154 -3.57 5.15 -11.99
C ILE A 154 -4.80 4.38 -11.45
N GLU A 155 -5.65 3.87 -12.33
CA GLU A 155 -6.85 3.09 -11.99
C GLU A 155 -6.51 1.72 -11.38
N LEU A 156 -5.26 1.27 -11.53
CA LEU A 156 -4.75 0.01 -10.99
C LEU A 156 -3.95 0.20 -9.69
N VAL A 157 -3.93 1.42 -9.13
CA VAL A 157 -3.20 1.72 -7.89
C VAL A 157 -4.18 2.11 -6.80
N SER A 158 -4.18 1.36 -5.69
CA SER A 158 -5.06 1.60 -4.55
C SER A 158 -4.29 1.56 -3.23
N LEU A 159 -4.82 2.24 -2.22
CA LEU A 159 -4.29 2.21 -0.86
C LEU A 159 -5.42 1.88 0.11
N VAL A 160 -5.18 0.90 0.98
CA VAL A 160 -6.10 0.50 2.06
C VAL A 160 -5.37 0.63 3.38
N LYS A 161 -5.96 1.33 4.33
CA LYS A 161 -5.37 1.59 5.64
C LYS A 161 -6.27 1.11 6.76
N LEU A 162 -5.65 0.45 7.74
CA LEU A 162 -6.26 0.02 8.99
C LEU A 162 -5.84 1.00 10.09
N VAL A 163 -6.77 1.53 10.85
CA VAL A 163 -6.46 2.39 12.00
C VAL A 163 -5.78 1.56 13.09
N SER A 164 -4.54 1.90 13.44
CA SER A 164 -3.74 1.25 14.48
C SER A 164 -3.68 2.01 15.78
N ASP A 165 -3.82 3.32 15.71
CA ASP A 165 -3.71 4.25 16.84
C ASP A 165 -4.54 5.50 16.60
N ASN A 166 -4.94 6.14 17.70
CA ASN A 166 -5.67 7.40 17.70
C ASN A 166 -5.26 8.24 18.93
N ARG A 167 -5.95 9.37 19.17
CA ARG A 167 -5.63 10.27 20.29
C ARG A 167 -5.78 9.64 21.67
N ASP A 168 -6.57 8.58 21.78
CA ASP A 168 -6.88 7.91 23.05
C ASP A 168 -5.96 6.71 23.33
N HIS A 169 -5.14 6.31 22.35
CA HIS A 169 -4.27 5.11 22.42
C HIS A 169 -2.92 5.31 21.73
#